data_de71ff031654dab82b1451ba3c494b96
#
_entry.id   de71ff031654dab82b1451ba3c494b96
#
_cell.length_a   1.000
_cell.length_b   1.000
_cell.length_c   1.000
_cell.angle_alpha   90.00
_cell.angle_beta   90.00
_cell.angle_gamma   90.00
#
_symmetry.space_group_name_H-M   'P 1'
#
loop_
_entity.id
_entity.type
_entity.pdbx_description
1 polymer ?
#
loop_
_entity_poly.entity_id
_entity_poly.type
_entity_poly.pdbx_seq_one_letter_code
_entity_poly.pdbx_strand_id
1 'polypeptide(L)'
;MSMNISGLGNAYSGVNTNSKQYKALKEKGWLEGVIQNEAMMSPEEKMIYEIFGGRDTIVNNLMKQFDSDGDLLNANGVAGMDVTGKGTSWQKLTNVSEEYRQKMFDNVKKEFIQENGVSNGDTTKRSDIFKDYQLGVNKDKRLSGTWNLEQYEGQYRSAMYAAVKAVNPNWKPGQKFDTSILDNVTRESVEATIVKNGNRLVRNSIDVSV
;
A
#
# COMPACT_ATOMS: atom_id res chain seq x y z
N MET A 1 8.39 3.12 -37.90
CA MET A 1 9.63 3.91 -38.04
C MET A 1 10.30 3.96 -36.67
N SER A 2 11.47 3.35 -36.53
CA SER A 2 12.23 3.39 -35.29
C SER A 2 12.98 4.70 -35.24
N MET A 3 12.59 5.64 -34.39
CA MET A 3 13.36 6.86 -34.18
C MET A 3 14.66 6.52 -33.46
N ASN A 4 15.78 6.82 -34.10
CA ASN A 4 17.10 6.63 -33.52
C ASN A 4 17.37 7.77 -32.50
N ILE A 5 17.27 7.45 -31.20
CA ILE A 5 17.38 8.42 -30.09
C ILE A 5 18.85 8.65 -29.67
N SER A 6 19.81 8.32 -30.53
CA SER A 6 21.25 8.45 -30.24
C SER A 6 21.77 9.90 -30.09
N GLY A 7 20.94 10.91 -30.33
CA GLY A 7 21.30 12.33 -30.20
C GLY A 7 20.94 12.99 -28.85
N LEU A 8 20.29 12.30 -27.94
CA LEU A 8 19.74 12.89 -26.69
C LEU A 8 20.71 12.93 -25.51
N GLY A 9 21.95 12.42 -25.68
CA GLY A 9 22.90 12.31 -24.56
C GLY A 9 23.39 13.63 -23.95
N ASN A 10 23.27 14.76 -24.66
CA ASN A 10 23.83 16.05 -24.23
C ASN A 10 22.77 17.12 -23.91
N ALA A 11 21.49 16.80 -23.93
CA ALA A 11 20.41 17.78 -23.71
C ALA A 11 19.96 17.92 -22.25
N TYR A 12 20.58 17.22 -21.30
CA TYR A 12 20.17 17.16 -19.90
C TYR A 12 21.26 17.66 -18.96
N SER A 13 21.58 18.96 -19.02
CA SER A 13 22.46 19.58 -18.04
C SER A 13 21.75 19.60 -16.68
N GLY A 14 22.19 18.79 -15.72
CA GLY A 14 21.60 18.68 -14.38
C GLY A 14 20.88 17.36 -14.08
N VAL A 15 20.58 16.50 -15.09
CA VAL A 15 20.01 15.16 -14.88
C VAL A 15 21.10 14.10 -14.90
N ASN A 16 21.18 13.29 -13.84
CA ASN A 16 22.11 12.15 -13.80
C ASN A 16 21.53 10.97 -14.63
N THR A 17 21.87 10.93 -15.92
CA THR A 17 21.42 9.89 -16.87
C THR A 17 22.00 8.50 -16.60
N ASN A 18 23.03 8.37 -15.76
CA ASN A 18 23.62 7.09 -15.36
C ASN A 18 22.93 6.48 -14.13
N SER A 19 22.07 7.24 -13.44
CA SER A 19 21.37 6.76 -12.27
C SER A 19 20.40 5.61 -12.58
N LYS A 20 20.15 4.75 -11.61
CA LYS A 20 19.15 3.67 -11.73
C LYS A 20 17.74 4.23 -11.90
N GLN A 21 17.43 5.35 -11.23
CA GLN A 21 16.16 6.06 -11.36
C GLN A 21 15.89 6.52 -12.79
N TYR A 22 16.91 7.11 -13.46
CA TYR A 22 16.77 7.54 -14.85
C TYR A 22 16.54 6.36 -15.80
N LYS A 23 17.27 5.26 -15.59
CA LYS A 23 17.09 4.04 -16.38
C LYS A 23 15.70 3.45 -16.20
N ALA A 24 15.20 3.38 -14.95
CA ALA A 24 13.85 2.90 -14.65
C ALA A 24 12.76 3.80 -15.25
N LEU A 25 12.94 5.12 -15.20
CA LEU A 25 12.04 6.10 -15.83
C LEU A 25 11.97 5.88 -17.35
N LYS A 26 13.10 5.63 -17.99
CA LYS A 26 13.18 5.32 -19.42
C LYS A 26 12.51 3.98 -19.75
N GLU A 27 12.78 2.94 -18.98
CA GLU A 27 12.17 1.60 -19.14
C GLU A 27 10.64 1.63 -19.02
N LYS A 28 10.09 2.52 -18.18
CA LYS A 28 8.64 2.72 -18.05
C LYS A 28 8.02 3.59 -19.16
N GLY A 29 8.83 4.10 -20.10
CA GLY A 29 8.35 4.97 -21.20
C GLY A 29 7.98 6.39 -20.75
N TRP A 30 8.26 6.78 -19.51
CA TRP A 30 7.89 8.10 -19.00
C TRP A 30 8.72 9.22 -19.61
N LEU A 31 9.98 8.94 -19.96
CA LEU A 31 10.84 9.91 -20.64
C LEU A 31 10.32 10.25 -22.04
N GLU A 32 9.86 9.25 -22.77
CA GLU A 32 9.24 9.41 -24.09
C GLU A 32 7.98 10.26 -23.97
N GLY A 33 7.17 10.07 -22.95
CA GLY A 33 5.98 10.90 -22.67
C GLY A 33 6.34 12.38 -22.44
N VAL A 34 7.40 12.67 -21.68
CA VAL A 34 7.90 14.04 -21.47
C VAL A 34 8.33 14.67 -22.79
N ILE A 35 9.10 13.94 -23.61
CA ILE A 35 9.59 14.42 -24.92
C ILE A 35 8.43 14.68 -25.89
N GLN A 36 7.43 13.81 -25.93
CA GLN A 36 6.26 13.96 -26.78
C GLN A 36 5.42 15.17 -26.37
N ASN A 37 5.19 15.34 -25.06
CA ASN A 37 4.46 16.50 -24.53
C ASN A 37 5.16 17.82 -24.88
N GLU A 38 6.49 17.89 -24.74
CA GLU A 38 7.27 19.08 -25.10
C GLU A 38 7.21 19.36 -26.60
N ALA A 39 7.20 18.34 -27.45
CA ALA A 39 7.10 18.49 -28.91
C ALA A 39 5.74 19.06 -29.35
N MET A 40 4.68 18.85 -28.56
CA MET A 40 3.32 19.33 -28.84
C MET A 40 3.04 20.73 -28.30
N MET A 41 3.93 21.30 -27.47
CA MET A 41 3.74 22.63 -26.86
C MET A 41 3.79 23.75 -27.93
N SER A 42 2.93 24.76 -27.78
CA SER A 42 3.02 26.02 -28.50
C SER A 42 4.29 26.81 -28.12
N PRO A 43 4.72 27.81 -28.90
CA PRO A 43 5.85 28.65 -28.54
C PRO A 43 5.70 29.33 -27.17
N GLU A 44 4.51 29.79 -26.81
CA GLU A 44 4.21 30.42 -25.53
C GLU A 44 4.30 29.43 -24.37
N GLU A 45 3.77 28.23 -24.54
CA GLU A 45 3.87 27.14 -23.54
C GLU A 45 5.33 26.73 -23.33
N LYS A 46 6.12 26.61 -24.40
CA LYS A 46 7.57 26.31 -24.31
C LYS A 46 8.32 27.37 -23.52
N MET A 47 8.02 28.66 -23.72
CA MET A 47 8.66 29.73 -22.99
C MET A 47 8.36 29.59 -21.47
N ILE A 48 7.11 29.33 -21.10
CA ILE A 48 6.72 29.12 -19.71
C ILE A 48 7.41 27.88 -19.14
N TYR A 49 7.42 26.79 -19.90
CA TYR A 49 8.06 25.53 -19.54
C TYR A 49 9.54 25.73 -19.21
N GLU A 50 10.28 26.46 -20.05
CA GLU A 50 11.69 26.75 -19.81
C GLU A 50 11.94 27.65 -18.59
N ILE A 51 11.06 28.62 -18.33
CA ILE A 51 11.13 29.46 -17.12
C ILE A 51 11.04 28.61 -15.84
N PHE A 52 10.26 27.54 -15.86
CA PHE A 52 10.14 26.59 -14.72
C PHE A 52 11.20 25.48 -14.74
N GLY A 53 12.27 25.63 -15.53
CA GLY A 53 13.42 24.72 -15.58
C GLY A 53 13.26 23.57 -16.57
N GLY A 54 12.29 23.65 -17.45
CA GLY A 54 12.15 22.81 -18.63
C GLY A 54 12.10 21.32 -18.35
N ARG A 55 12.62 20.55 -19.31
CA ARG A 55 12.66 19.08 -19.26
C ARG A 55 13.42 18.55 -18.05
N ASP A 56 14.54 19.16 -17.68
CA ASP A 56 15.39 18.70 -16.59
C ASP A 56 14.65 18.68 -15.25
N THR A 57 13.84 19.71 -14.99
CA THR A 57 13.03 19.79 -13.77
C THR A 57 11.98 18.68 -13.74
N ILE A 58 11.28 18.43 -14.84
CA ILE A 58 10.27 17.36 -14.89
C ILE A 58 10.94 16.00 -14.74
N VAL A 59 12.02 15.72 -15.45
CA VAL A 59 12.75 14.46 -15.36
C VAL A 59 13.26 14.22 -13.94
N ASN A 60 13.87 15.22 -13.32
CA ASN A 60 14.33 15.12 -11.92
C ASN A 60 13.17 14.87 -10.94
N ASN A 61 11.99 15.48 -11.14
CA ASN A 61 10.83 15.23 -10.31
C ASN A 61 10.24 13.82 -10.53
N LEU A 62 10.23 13.32 -11.75
CA LEU A 62 9.83 11.96 -12.04
C LEU A 62 10.81 10.93 -11.46
N MET A 63 12.12 11.21 -11.48
CA MET A 63 13.13 10.35 -10.86
C MET A 63 12.95 10.21 -9.35
N LYS A 64 12.40 11.21 -8.65
CA LYS A 64 12.06 11.13 -7.22
C LYS A 64 10.98 10.10 -6.90
N GLN A 65 10.26 9.61 -7.90
CA GLN A 65 9.28 8.55 -7.72
C GLN A 65 9.91 7.14 -7.65
N PHE A 66 11.24 7.05 -7.75
CA PHE A 66 11.99 5.81 -7.64
C PHE A 66 12.98 5.88 -6.48
N ASP A 67 13.25 4.75 -5.84
CA ASP A 67 14.32 4.66 -4.84
C ASP A 67 15.71 4.63 -5.52
N SER A 68 16.78 4.55 -4.71
CA SER A 68 18.16 4.51 -5.21
C SER A 68 18.46 3.30 -6.10
N ASP A 69 17.64 2.24 -6.02
CA ASP A 69 17.78 1.03 -6.82
C ASP A 69 16.98 1.08 -8.14
N GLY A 70 16.17 2.12 -8.32
CA GLY A 70 15.29 2.30 -9.48
C GLY A 70 13.93 1.63 -9.33
N ASP A 71 13.55 1.21 -8.12
CA ASP A 71 12.22 0.65 -7.86
C ASP A 71 11.20 1.76 -7.60
N LEU A 72 10.03 1.63 -8.20
CA LEU A 72 8.95 2.59 -8.04
C LEU A 72 8.48 2.66 -6.59
N LEU A 73 8.33 3.89 -6.09
CA LEU A 73 7.76 4.16 -4.76
C LEU A 73 6.22 4.15 -4.85
N ASN A 74 5.58 3.59 -3.83
CA ASN A 74 4.13 3.74 -3.67
C ASN A 74 3.77 5.13 -3.13
N ALA A 75 2.47 5.42 -2.96
CA ALA A 75 1.98 6.69 -2.42
C ALA A 75 2.54 7.05 -1.04
N ASN A 76 3.01 6.06 -0.27
CA ASN A 76 3.64 6.24 1.04
C ASN A 76 5.17 6.41 0.95
N GLY A 77 5.75 6.48 -0.24
CA GLY A 77 7.20 6.58 -0.45
C GLY A 77 7.97 5.28 -0.17
N VAL A 78 7.32 4.12 -0.31
CA VAL A 78 7.93 2.81 -0.04
C VAL A 78 8.10 2.03 -1.35
N ALA A 79 9.33 1.57 -1.62
CA ALA A 79 9.65 0.70 -2.75
C ALA A 79 9.28 -0.77 -2.49
N GLY A 80 9.21 -1.56 -3.58
CA GLY A 80 8.92 -3.00 -3.50
C GLY A 80 7.44 -3.34 -3.42
N MET A 81 6.55 -2.35 -3.58
CA MET A 81 5.10 -2.50 -3.54
C MET A 81 4.45 -2.55 -4.94
N ASP A 82 5.21 -2.37 -6.00
CA ASP A 82 4.70 -2.43 -7.37
C ASP A 82 4.32 -3.89 -7.74
N VAL A 83 3.07 -4.08 -8.14
CA VAL A 83 2.50 -5.37 -8.58
C VAL A 83 2.47 -5.53 -10.10
N THR A 84 2.90 -4.51 -10.85
CA THR A 84 2.85 -4.50 -12.31
C THR A 84 3.62 -5.69 -12.88
N GLY A 85 2.96 -6.50 -13.69
CA GLY A 85 3.53 -7.69 -14.32
C GLY A 85 3.80 -8.88 -13.40
N LYS A 86 3.47 -8.81 -12.09
CA LYS A 86 3.76 -9.91 -11.13
C LYS A 86 2.66 -10.97 -11.03
N GLY A 87 1.52 -10.80 -11.69
CA GLY A 87 0.38 -11.69 -11.51
C GLY A 87 0.00 -11.82 -10.03
N THR A 88 -0.27 -13.05 -9.56
CA THR A 88 -0.61 -13.33 -8.15
C THR A 88 0.51 -14.03 -7.36
N SER A 89 1.71 -14.14 -7.91
CA SER A 89 2.84 -14.86 -7.28
C SER A 89 3.27 -14.31 -5.92
N TRP A 90 2.97 -13.04 -5.66
CA TRP A 90 3.22 -12.33 -4.40
C TRP A 90 2.15 -12.62 -3.33
N GLN A 91 0.97 -13.12 -3.71
CA GLN A 91 -0.11 -13.50 -2.79
C GLN A 91 0.18 -14.85 -2.15
N LYS A 92 1.18 -14.89 -1.29
CA LYS A 92 1.61 -16.08 -0.54
C LYS A 92 1.60 -15.80 0.95
N LEU A 93 1.31 -16.83 1.74
CA LEU A 93 1.38 -16.72 3.19
C LEU A 93 2.84 -16.54 3.62
N THR A 94 3.08 -15.51 4.39
CA THR A 94 4.37 -15.21 5.01
C THR A 94 4.14 -14.80 6.46
N ASN A 95 5.18 -14.94 7.26
CA ASN A 95 5.09 -14.54 8.66
C ASN A 95 5.10 -13.00 8.76
N VAL A 96 4.08 -12.47 9.45
CA VAL A 96 4.04 -11.07 9.93
C VAL A 96 4.32 -11.12 11.42
N SER A 97 5.25 -10.29 11.90
CA SER A 97 5.60 -10.29 13.32
C SER A 97 4.41 -9.96 14.21
N GLU A 98 4.45 -10.46 15.43
CA GLU A 98 3.41 -10.24 16.44
C GLU A 98 3.17 -8.75 16.71
N GLU A 99 4.25 -7.96 16.75
CA GLU A 99 4.18 -6.52 16.95
C GLU A 99 3.22 -5.83 15.97
N TYR A 100 3.37 -6.10 14.66
CA TYR A 100 2.52 -5.46 13.65
C TYR A 100 1.10 -6.00 13.65
N ARG A 101 0.93 -7.29 13.96
CA ARG A 101 -0.41 -7.87 14.13
C ARG A 101 -1.13 -7.25 15.33
N GLN A 102 -0.41 -7.01 16.45
CA GLN A 102 -0.97 -6.32 17.62
C GLN A 102 -1.35 -4.88 17.30
N LYS A 103 -0.45 -4.10 16.67
CA LYS A 103 -0.78 -2.73 16.24
C LYS A 103 -2.03 -2.69 15.36
N MET A 104 -2.16 -3.63 14.44
CA MET A 104 -3.33 -3.73 13.55
C MET A 104 -4.59 -4.11 14.33
N PHE A 105 -4.51 -5.09 15.25
CA PHE A 105 -5.63 -5.49 16.10
C PHE A 105 -6.14 -4.31 16.94
N ASP A 106 -5.24 -3.58 17.60
CA ASP A 106 -5.57 -2.44 18.44
C ASP A 106 -6.25 -1.32 17.63
N ASN A 107 -5.74 -1.05 16.44
CA ASN A 107 -6.35 -0.07 15.55
C ASN A 107 -7.76 -0.49 15.14
N VAL A 108 -7.93 -1.74 14.68
CA VAL A 108 -9.24 -2.28 14.28
C VAL A 108 -10.24 -2.24 15.44
N LYS A 109 -9.83 -2.65 16.64
CA LYS A 109 -10.69 -2.64 17.83
C LYS A 109 -11.11 -1.23 18.19
N LYS A 110 -10.17 -0.29 18.19
CA LYS A 110 -10.45 1.12 18.46
C LYS A 110 -11.44 1.71 17.45
N GLU A 111 -11.19 1.54 16.16
CA GLU A 111 -12.08 2.02 15.10
C GLU A 111 -13.48 1.38 15.21
N PHE A 112 -13.52 0.06 15.41
CA PHE A 112 -14.79 -0.67 15.54
C PHE A 112 -15.65 -0.13 16.67
N ILE A 113 -15.05 0.16 17.83
CA ILE A 113 -15.74 0.75 18.97
C ILE A 113 -16.20 2.18 18.67
N GLN A 114 -15.30 3.03 18.16
CA GLN A 114 -15.58 4.44 17.91
C GLN A 114 -16.69 4.65 16.88
N GLU A 115 -16.71 3.82 15.85
CA GLU A 115 -17.59 3.96 14.68
C GLU A 115 -18.75 2.95 14.71
N ASN A 116 -18.94 2.24 15.83
CA ASN A 116 -19.98 1.21 15.96
C ASN A 116 -19.96 0.18 14.81
N GLY A 117 -18.78 -0.29 14.44
CA GLY A 117 -18.58 -1.30 13.39
C GLY A 117 -18.63 -0.79 11.95
N VAL A 118 -18.84 0.51 11.71
CA VAL A 118 -18.74 1.13 10.37
C VAL A 118 -17.33 1.67 10.15
N SER A 119 -16.96 1.96 8.92
CA SER A 119 -15.76 2.75 8.61
C SER A 119 -16.16 4.20 8.41
N ASN A 120 -15.46 5.13 9.07
CA ASN A 120 -15.62 6.57 8.81
C ASN A 120 -14.83 7.06 7.58
N GLY A 121 -14.09 6.14 6.93
CA GLY A 121 -13.26 6.45 5.77
C GLY A 121 -11.88 7.03 6.09
N ASP A 122 -11.55 7.33 7.35
CA ASP A 122 -10.20 7.73 7.75
C ASP A 122 -9.27 6.50 7.83
N THR A 123 -8.40 6.38 6.84
CA THR A 123 -7.42 5.30 6.75
C THR A 123 -6.02 5.70 7.22
N THR A 124 -5.85 6.87 7.83
CA THR A 124 -4.53 7.42 8.19
C THR A 124 -3.75 6.47 9.09
N LYS A 125 -4.33 6.04 10.21
CA LYS A 125 -3.66 5.11 11.15
C LYS A 125 -3.39 3.75 10.54
N ARG A 126 -4.33 3.22 9.77
CA ARG A 126 -4.14 1.99 9.00
C ARG A 126 -2.95 2.10 8.05
N SER A 127 -2.85 3.20 7.32
CA SER A 127 -1.75 3.47 6.39
C SER A 127 -0.40 3.60 7.11
N ASP A 128 -0.37 4.25 8.26
CA ASP A 128 0.83 4.36 9.10
C ASP A 128 1.34 2.96 9.53
N ILE A 129 0.45 2.07 9.97
CA ILE A 129 0.81 0.70 10.38
C ILE A 129 1.38 -0.08 9.20
N PHE A 130 0.75 0.01 8.03
CA PHE A 130 1.27 -0.64 6.82
C PHE A 130 2.64 -0.08 6.41
N LYS A 131 2.81 1.24 6.45
CA LYS A 131 4.08 1.89 6.16
C LYS A 131 5.18 1.45 7.12
N ASP A 132 4.91 1.44 8.42
CA ASP A 132 5.85 0.98 9.44
C ASP A 132 6.26 -0.47 9.19
N TYR A 133 5.30 -1.35 8.90
CA TYR A 133 5.58 -2.74 8.54
C TYR A 133 6.49 -2.82 7.30
N GLN A 134 6.13 -2.12 6.22
CA GLN A 134 6.87 -2.15 4.96
C GLN A 134 8.30 -1.66 5.11
N LEU A 135 8.54 -0.64 5.95
CA LEU A 135 9.87 -0.13 6.24
C LEU A 135 10.67 -1.03 7.19
N GLY A 136 9.99 -1.76 8.09
CA GLY A 136 10.60 -2.68 9.06
C GLY A 136 11.02 -4.03 8.49
N VAL A 137 10.65 -4.37 7.24
CA VAL A 137 10.99 -5.66 6.62
C VAL A 137 11.80 -5.48 5.33
N ASN A 138 12.48 -6.55 4.92
CA ASN A 138 13.20 -6.58 3.65
C ASN A 138 12.25 -6.32 2.46
N LYS A 139 12.75 -5.61 1.44
CA LYS A 139 11.99 -5.17 0.26
C LYS A 139 11.21 -6.32 -0.42
N ASP A 140 11.80 -7.50 -0.55
CA ASP A 140 11.21 -8.68 -1.17
C ASP A 140 10.02 -9.28 -0.39
N LYS A 141 9.91 -8.96 0.91
CA LYS A 141 8.84 -9.42 1.80
C LYS A 141 7.70 -8.42 1.96
N ARG A 142 7.91 -7.16 1.57
CA ARG A 142 6.95 -6.07 1.81
C ARG A 142 5.58 -6.37 1.24
N LEU A 143 5.54 -6.73 -0.05
CA LEU A 143 4.28 -6.94 -0.76
C LEU A 143 3.47 -8.11 -0.18
N SER A 144 4.11 -9.29 -0.03
CA SER A 144 3.44 -10.46 0.53
C SER A 144 3.03 -10.26 1.98
N GLY A 145 3.88 -9.60 2.78
CA GLY A 145 3.57 -9.36 4.18
C GLY A 145 2.47 -8.32 4.39
N THR A 146 2.44 -7.26 3.57
CA THR A 146 1.33 -6.29 3.58
C THR A 146 0.00 -6.99 3.30
N TRP A 147 -0.04 -7.85 2.28
CA TRP A 147 -1.22 -8.64 1.96
C TRP A 147 -1.62 -9.59 3.10
N ASN A 148 -0.66 -10.20 3.81
CA ASN A 148 -0.97 -11.03 4.99
C ASN A 148 -1.51 -10.19 6.15
N LEU A 149 -0.91 -9.03 6.41
CA LEU A 149 -1.38 -8.14 7.47
C LEU A 149 -2.81 -7.63 7.19
N GLU A 150 -3.15 -7.37 5.93
CA GLU A 150 -4.52 -7.03 5.50
C GLU A 150 -5.50 -8.18 5.75
N GLN A 151 -5.08 -9.43 5.56
CA GLN A 151 -5.93 -10.59 5.89
C GLN A 151 -6.18 -10.69 7.40
N TYR A 152 -5.15 -10.47 8.24
CA TYR A 152 -5.33 -10.41 9.70
C TYR A 152 -6.31 -9.29 10.08
N GLU A 153 -6.17 -8.10 9.51
CA GLU A 153 -7.11 -6.98 9.70
C GLU A 153 -8.57 -7.42 9.46
N GLY A 154 -8.82 -8.08 8.34
CA GLY A 154 -10.15 -8.61 8.00
C GLY A 154 -10.68 -9.62 9.02
N GLN A 155 -9.82 -10.54 9.53
CA GLN A 155 -10.21 -11.52 10.54
C GLN A 155 -10.51 -10.86 11.90
N TYR A 156 -9.72 -9.85 12.31
CA TYR A 156 -9.97 -9.10 13.55
C TYR A 156 -11.32 -8.37 13.50
N ARG A 157 -11.59 -7.66 12.40
CA ARG A 157 -12.87 -6.97 12.20
C ARG A 157 -14.04 -7.95 12.20
N SER A 158 -13.91 -9.07 11.51
CA SER A 158 -14.91 -10.15 11.45
C SER A 158 -15.17 -10.77 12.82
N ALA A 159 -14.14 -10.93 13.66
CA ALA A 159 -14.29 -11.46 15.02
C ALA A 159 -15.10 -10.51 15.92
N MET A 160 -14.80 -9.21 15.88
CA MET A 160 -15.54 -8.20 16.64
C MET A 160 -17.00 -8.13 16.20
N TYR A 161 -17.24 -8.16 14.90
CA TYR A 161 -18.61 -8.23 14.36
C TYR A 161 -19.36 -9.47 14.88
N ALA A 162 -18.74 -10.64 14.85
CA ALA A 162 -19.33 -11.88 15.33
C ALA A 162 -19.63 -11.83 16.83
N ALA A 163 -18.73 -11.25 17.66
CA ALA A 163 -18.95 -11.11 19.09
C ALA A 163 -20.19 -10.25 19.41
N VAL A 164 -20.32 -9.10 18.75
CA VAL A 164 -21.52 -8.25 18.95
C VAL A 164 -22.79 -8.94 18.48
N LYS A 165 -22.74 -9.65 17.34
CA LYS A 165 -23.88 -10.41 16.82
C LYS A 165 -24.29 -11.59 17.69
N ALA A 166 -23.35 -12.22 18.36
CA ALA A 166 -23.67 -13.31 19.30
C ALA A 166 -24.54 -12.84 20.46
N VAL A 167 -24.32 -11.62 20.96
CA VAL A 167 -25.11 -11.02 22.05
C VAL A 167 -26.38 -10.36 21.51
N ASN A 168 -26.30 -9.69 20.37
CA ASN A 168 -27.45 -9.02 19.74
C ASN A 168 -27.54 -9.40 18.25
N PRO A 169 -28.26 -10.49 17.90
CA PRO A 169 -28.39 -10.95 16.51
C PRO A 169 -28.98 -9.92 15.55
N ASN A 170 -29.79 -8.99 16.06
CA ASN A 170 -30.42 -7.93 15.26
C ASN A 170 -29.56 -6.68 15.11
N TRP A 171 -28.42 -6.57 15.81
CA TRP A 171 -27.54 -5.43 15.68
C TRP A 171 -27.04 -5.26 14.26
N LYS A 172 -26.94 -4.02 13.82
CA LYS A 172 -26.37 -3.63 12.51
C LYS A 172 -25.23 -2.63 12.74
N PRO A 173 -24.19 -2.64 11.87
CA PRO A 173 -23.16 -1.61 11.90
C PRO A 173 -23.77 -0.20 11.91
N GLY A 174 -23.18 0.71 12.68
CA GLY A 174 -23.69 2.05 12.94
C GLY A 174 -24.62 2.16 14.16
N GLN A 175 -25.13 1.06 14.65
CA GLN A 175 -25.91 1.06 15.89
C GLN A 175 -25.00 0.94 17.11
N LYS A 176 -25.29 1.68 18.18
CA LYS A 176 -24.57 1.53 19.43
C LYS A 176 -24.69 0.12 20.00
N PHE A 177 -23.65 -0.34 20.64
CA PHE A 177 -23.59 -1.62 21.35
C PHE A 177 -22.82 -1.46 22.66
N ASP A 178 -22.95 -2.41 23.57
CA ASP A 178 -22.15 -2.46 24.78
C ASP A 178 -20.72 -2.88 24.45
N THR A 179 -19.78 -1.97 24.61
CA THR A 179 -18.37 -2.18 24.24
C THR A 179 -17.68 -3.25 25.08
N SER A 180 -18.21 -3.57 26.29
CA SER A 180 -17.70 -4.64 27.15
C SER A 180 -17.78 -6.03 26.49
N ILE A 181 -18.66 -6.20 25.51
CA ILE A 181 -18.73 -7.41 24.68
C ILE A 181 -17.38 -7.73 24.03
N LEU A 182 -16.59 -6.70 23.72
CA LEU A 182 -15.29 -6.85 23.09
C LEU A 182 -14.13 -7.02 24.08
N ASP A 183 -14.35 -6.98 25.40
CA ASP A 183 -13.26 -7.11 26.37
C ASP A 183 -12.54 -8.45 26.27
N ASN A 184 -13.27 -9.52 26.01
CA ASN A 184 -12.74 -10.87 25.82
C ASN A 184 -12.25 -11.15 24.39
N VAL A 185 -12.45 -10.24 23.44
CA VAL A 185 -11.91 -10.35 22.10
C VAL A 185 -10.48 -9.82 22.11
N THR A 186 -9.51 -10.72 22.16
CA THR A 186 -8.08 -10.43 22.13
C THR A 186 -7.47 -10.88 20.80
N ARG A 187 -6.32 -10.34 20.45
CA ARG A 187 -5.59 -10.78 19.23
C ARG A 187 -5.37 -12.29 19.27
N GLU A 188 -4.89 -12.81 20.42
CA GLU A 188 -4.57 -14.22 20.62
C GLU A 188 -5.81 -15.10 20.44
N SER A 189 -6.95 -14.70 21.04
CA SER A 189 -8.20 -15.46 20.94
C SER A 189 -8.68 -15.54 19.47
N VAL A 190 -8.55 -14.47 18.71
CA VAL A 190 -8.91 -14.45 17.29
C VAL A 190 -7.94 -15.31 16.49
N GLU A 191 -6.63 -15.12 16.67
CA GLU A 191 -5.61 -15.83 15.91
C GLU A 191 -5.62 -17.35 16.16
N ALA A 192 -6.01 -17.79 17.36
CA ALA A 192 -6.17 -19.22 17.68
C ALA A 192 -7.25 -19.91 16.81
N THR A 193 -8.18 -19.16 16.25
CA THR A 193 -9.22 -19.68 15.35
C THR A 193 -8.87 -19.57 13.87
N ILE A 194 -7.75 -18.91 13.53
CA ILE A 194 -7.33 -18.73 12.13
C ILE A 194 -6.65 -19.99 11.62
N VAL A 195 -7.10 -20.48 10.47
CA VAL A 195 -6.48 -21.57 9.73
C VAL A 195 -6.06 -21.11 8.34
N LYS A 196 -5.09 -21.82 7.77
CA LYS A 196 -4.62 -21.59 6.41
C LYS A 196 -5.50 -22.39 5.42
N ASN A 197 -6.05 -21.67 4.43
CA ASN A 197 -6.78 -22.27 3.32
C ASN A 197 -6.13 -21.79 2.01
N GLY A 198 -5.27 -22.61 1.42
CA GLY A 198 -4.40 -22.22 0.33
C GLY A 198 -3.55 -21.01 0.72
N ASN A 199 -3.65 -19.93 -0.04
CA ASN A 199 -2.93 -18.68 0.23
C ASN A 199 -3.71 -17.73 1.17
N ARG A 200 -4.84 -18.15 1.74
CA ARG A 200 -5.67 -17.29 2.57
C ARG A 200 -5.67 -17.70 4.03
N LEU A 201 -5.80 -16.70 4.89
CA LEU A 201 -6.12 -16.86 6.30
C LEU A 201 -7.64 -16.79 6.43
N VAL A 202 -8.24 -17.85 6.96
CA VAL A 202 -9.68 -17.92 7.23
C VAL A 202 -9.90 -18.29 8.68
N ARG A 203 -10.96 -17.78 9.28
CA ARG A 203 -11.35 -18.17 10.62
C ARG A 203 -12.28 -19.36 10.55
N ASN A 204 -11.97 -20.43 11.28
CA ASN A 204 -12.97 -21.44 11.58
C ASN A 204 -14.05 -20.80 12.42
N SER A 205 -15.30 -20.90 12.00
CA SER A 205 -16.44 -20.58 12.84
C SER A 205 -16.50 -21.60 13.96
N ILE A 206 -15.72 -21.37 15.01
CA ILE A 206 -15.99 -22.03 16.28
C ILE A 206 -17.13 -21.21 16.89
N ASP A 207 -18.28 -21.84 17.13
CA ASP A 207 -19.31 -21.26 17.98
C ASP A 207 -18.63 -20.89 19.29
N VAL A 208 -18.41 -19.60 19.49
CA VAL A 208 -17.99 -19.10 20.79
C VAL A 208 -19.25 -19.19 21.65
N SER A 209 -19.42 -20.35 22.27
CA SER A 209 -20.38 -20.49 23.37
C SER A 209 -19.88 -19.55 24.47
N VAL A 210 -20.58 -18.44 24.68
CA VAL A 210 -20.40 -17.52 25.79
C VAL A 210 -21.05 -18.15 27.04
#